data_60f9a17e58b22aad37f3b784d8f979d0
#
_entry.id   60f9a17e58b22aad37f3b784d8f979d0
#
_cell.length_a   1.000
_cell.length_b   1.000
_cell.length_c   1.000
_cell.angle_alpha   90.00
_cell.angle_beta   90.00
_cell.angle_gamma   90.00
#
_symmetry.space_group_name_H-M   'P 1'
#
loop_
_entity.id
_entity.type
_entity.pdbx_description
1 polymer ?
#
loop_
_entity_poly.entity_id
_entity_poly.type
_entity_poly.pdbx_seq_one_letter_code
_entity_poly.pdbx_strand_id
1 'polypeptide(L)'
;MHFHLPKPLHGWRAFTGEVGIIVLGVLIALGFGQIVELWQWHQNVATARQEMANELAGAADQGAERVAIEACLRDRIGELVAKLNASNGRWTADAMPSPPGANHSMARVYGAPLRGWSTDSWDTAKSTGVLDHMQHQEVAAYSAAFGEIAAIRDFQNEELPLESKLSFLGAEQQLDNSSRIGALEALGQLDTLNATISGLSDLLINQVQNLHLRVDRSSSAKGLQAMIDQQREFRGRCVKDVQVQF
;
A
#
# COMPACT_ATOMS: atom_id res chain seq x y z
N MET A 1 33.96 54.19 -45.79
CA MET A 1 33.07 53.61 -44.76
C MET A 1 32.98 54.59 -43.61
N HIS A 2 31.87 55.33 -43.46
CA HIS A 2 31.69 56.26 -42.34
C HIS A 2 31.06 55.49 -41.15
N PHE A 3 31.86 55.24 -40.11
CA PHE A 3 31.35 54.76 -38.83
C PHE A 3 30.61 55.89 -38.14
N HIS A 4 29.27 55.81 -38.12
CA HIS A 4 28.48 56.67 -37.25
C HIS A 4 28.58 56.13 -35.84
N LEU A 5 29.41 56.74 -35.00
CA LEU A 5 29.36 56.50 -33.54
C LEU A 5 28.03 57.05 -33.03
N PRO A 6 27.29 56.24 -32.25
CA PRO A 6 26.04 56.71 -31.64
C PRO A 6 26.36 57.90 -30.69
N LYS A 7 25.59 59.00 -30.80
CA LYS A 7 25.70 60.16 -29.90
C LYS A 7 25.52 59.72 -28.46
N PRO A 8 26.37 60.23 -27.54
CA PRO A 8 26.19 59.89 -26.12
C PRO A 8 24.84 60.39 -25.64
N LEU A 9 24.11 59.51 -24.97
CA LEU A 9 22.81 59.75 -24.36
C LEU A 9 22.83 60.98 -23.45
N HIS A 10 21.81 61.84 -23.54
CA HIS A 10 21.64 63.08 -22.80
C HIS A 10 21.54 62.84 -21.29
N GLY A 11 22.63 63.05 -20.60
CA GLY A 11 22.68 63.20 -19.15
C GLY A 11 22.44 61.93 -18.33
N TRP A 12 23.13 61.85 -17.19
CA TRP A 12 23.02 60.76 -16.21
C TRP A 12 21.57 60.41 -15.81
N ARG A 13 20.68 61.41 -15.79
CA ARG A 13 19.24 61.25 -15.47
C ARG A 13 18.48 60.45 -16.52
N ALA A 14 18.78 60.60 -17.80
CA ALA A 14 18.11 59.81 -18.86
C ALA A 14 18.63 58.37 -18.83
N PHE A 15 19.90 58.14 -18.62
CA PHE A 15 20.49 56.80 -18.47
C PHE A 15 19.93 56.06 -17.28
N THR A 16 19.80 56.68 -16.09
CA THR A 16 19.22 56.07 -14.91
C THR A 16 17.74 55.73 -15.10
N GLY A 17 17.01 56.55 -15.87
CA GLY A 17 15.60 56.30 -16.22
C GLY A 17 15.45 55.05 -17.11
N GLU A 18 16.25 54.95 -18.17
CA GLU A 18 16.23 53.79 -19.08
C GLU A 18 16.65 52.50 -18.38
N VAL A 19 17.72 52.53 -17.59
CA VAL A 19 18.18 51.39 -16.80
C VAL A 19 17.11 51.02 -15.77
N GLY A 20 16.48 52.01 -15.12
CA GLY A 20 15.40 51.76 -14.14
C GLY A 20 14.20 51.04 -14.73
N ILE A 21 13.77 51.42 -15.93
CA ILE A 21 12.64 50.74 -16.61
C ILE A 21 13.01 49.29 -16.97
N ILE A 22 14.22 49.07 -17.48
CA ILE A 22 14.69 47.71 -17.80
C ILE A 22 14.75 46.85 -16.55
N VAL A 23 15.35 47.34 -15.48
CA VAL A 23 15.43 46.61 -14.19
C VAL A 23 14.07 46.31 -13.63
N LEU A 24 13.15 47.31 -13.65
CA LEU A 24 11.78 47.13 -13.21
C LEU A 24 11.05 46.06 -14.04
N GLY A 25 11.20 46.10 -15.37
CA GLY A 25 10.61 45.10 -16.28
C GLY A 25 11.11 43.67 -15.98
N VAL A 26 12.42 43.51 -15.72
CA VAL A 26 13.00 42.21 -15.34
C VAL A 26 12.50 41.73 -13.97
N LEU A 27 12.43 42.63 -12.98
CA LEU A 27 11.92 42.31 -11.65
C LEU A 27 10.46 41.85 -11.67
N ILE A 28 9.62 42.55 -12.47
CA ILE A 28 8.22 42.20 -12.68
C ILE A 28 8.13 40.81 -13.35
N ALA A 29 8.89 40.55 -14.42
CA ALA A 29 8.87 39.29 -15.13
C ALA A 29 9.30 38.14 -14.23
N LEU A 30 10.37 38.30 -13.44
CA LEU A 30 10.86 37.30 -12.48
C LEU A 30 9.83 37.09 -11.35
N GLY A 31 9.21 38.14 -10.83
CA GLY A 31 8.17 38.07 -9.79
C GLY A 31 6.96 37.28 -10.26
N PHE A 32 6.45 37.55 -11.48
CA PHE A 32 5.36 36.78 -12.06
C PHE A 32 5.72 35.30 -12.27
N GLY A 33 6.96 35.02 -12.72
CA GLY A 33 7.44 33.65 -12.87
C GLY A 33 7.39 32.87 -11.55
N GLN A 34 7.83 33.46 -10.45
CA GLN A 34 7.79 32.85 -9.11
C GLN A 34 6.35 32.60 -8.62
N ILE A 35 5.42 33.53 -8.88
CA ILE A 35 4.00 33.34 -8.49
C ILE A 35 3.39 32.16 -9.24
N VAL A 36 3.64 32.03 -10.54
CA VAL A 36 3.15 30.90 -11.35
C VAL A 36 3.74 29.58 -10.85
N GLU A 37 5.04 29.56 -10.56
CA GLU A 37 5.72 28.37 -10.03
C GLU A 37 5.16 27.94 -8.66
N LEU A 38 4.97 28.89 -7.73
CA LEU A 38 4.35 28.61 -6.43
C LEU A 38 2.93 28.06 -6.59
N TRP A 39 2.15 28.61 -7.51
CA TRP A 39 0.81 28.11 -7.78
C TRP A 39 0.82 26.70 -8.35
N GLN A 40 1.73 26.38 -9.27
CA GLN A 40 1.90 25.04 -9.82
C GLN A 40 2.30 24.04 -8.74
N TRP A 41 3.26 24.38 -7.88
CA TRP A 41 3.64 23.53 -6.76
C TRP A 41 2.48 23.27 -5.80
N HIS A 42 1.67 24.29 -5.53
CA HIS A 42 0.49 24.13 -4.69
C HIS A 42 -0.52 23.12 -5.29
N GLN A 43 -0.75 23.16 -6.60
CA GLN A 43 -1.59 22.18 -7.28
C GLN A 43 -0.98 20.78 -7.28
N ASN A 44 0.32 20.66 -7.56
CA ASN A 44 1.02 19.37 -7.56
C ASN A 44 0.96 18.70 -6.17
N VAL A 45 1.19 19.47 -5.11
CA VAL A 45 1.08 18.98 -3.72
C VAL A 45 -0.36 18.53 -3.42
N ALA A 46 -1.36 19.28 -3.84
CA ALA A 46 -2.76 18.92 -3.61
C ALA A 46 -3.14 17.62 -4.32
N THR A 47 -2.68 17.44 -5.57
CA THR A 47 -2.88 16.22 -6.34
C THR A 47 -2.18 15.03 -5.69
N ALA A 48 -0.90 15.17 -5.35
CA ALA A 48 -0.14 14.11 -4.70
C ALA A 48 -0.76 13.67 -3.36
N ARG A 49 -1.24 14.62 -2.54
CA ARG A 49 -1.97 14.32 -1.31
C ARG A 49 -3.21 13.48 -1.57
N GLN A 50 -3.97 13.82 -2.59
CA GLN A 50 -5.19 13.09 -2.93
C GLN A 50 -4.89 11.67 -3.41
N GLU A 51 -3.86 11.50 -4.24
CA GLU A 51 -3.44 10.19 -4.74
C GLU A 51 -2.92 9.30 -3.59
N MET A 52 -2.03 9.83 -2.75
CA MET A 52 -1.53 9.13 -1.57
C MET A 52 -2.66 8.79 -0.59
N ALA A 53 -3.60 9.70 -0.36
CA ALA A 53 -4.74 9.46 0.51
C ALA A 53 -5.64 8.32 -0.01
N ASN A 54 -5.92 8.28 -1.32
CA ASN A 54 -6.72 7.22 -1.93
C ASN A 54 -6.02 5.86 -1.84
N GLU A 55 -4.71 5.82 -2.08
CA GLU A 55 -3.92 4.59 -2.00
C GLU A 55 -3.86 4.06 -0.56
N LEU A 56 -3.59 4.94 0.42
CA LEU A 56 -3.59 4.59 1.84
C LEU A 56 -4.96 4.09 2.33
N ALA A 57 -6.05 4.72 1.88
CA ALA A 57 -7.39 4.27 2.22
C ALA A 57 -7.66 2.85 1.68
N GLY A 58 -7.27 2.57 0.44
CA GLY A 58 -7.38 1.24 -0.15
C GLY A 58 -6.53 0.20 0.58
N ALA A 59 -5.30 0.56 0.95
CA ALA A 59 -4.41 -0.31 1.71
C ALA A 59 -4.95 -0.59 3.13
N ALA A 60 -5.54 0.42 3.80
CA ALA A 60 -6.18 0.24 5.10
C ALA A 60 -7.40 -0.70 5.03
N ASP A 61 -8.19 -0.64 3.95
CA ASP A 61 -9.30 -1.58 3.73
C ASP A 61 -8.79 -3.01 3.51
N GLN A 62 -7.69 -3.20 2.77
CA GLN A 62 -7.04 -4.52 2.62
C GLN A 62 -6.44 -5.02 3.94
N GLY A 63 -5.86 -4.12 4.73
CA GLY A 63 -5.38 -4.43 6.09
C GLY A 63 -6.52 -4.86 7.01
N ALA A 64 -7.66 -4.18 6.95
CA ALA A 64 -8.84 -4.53 7.73
C ALA A 64 -9.37 -5.93 7.37
N GLU A 65 -9.32 -6.34 6.10
CA GLU A 65 -9.63 -7.71 5.71
C GLU A 65 -8.68 -8.71 6.38
N ARG A 66 -7.35 -8.45 6.40
CA ARG A 66 -6.36 -9.32 7.04
C ARG A 66 -6.60 -9.46 8.54
N VAL A 67 -6.89 -8.36 9.22
CA VAL A 67 -7.25 -8.35 10.65
C VAL A 67 -8.53 -9.13 10.90
N ALA A 68 -9.55 -8.96 10.05
CA ALA A 68 -10.83 -9.66 10.17
C ALA A 68 -10.70 -11.18 10.12
N ILE A 69 -9.80 -11.69 9.28
CA ILE A 69 -9.65 -13.15 9.05
C ILE A 69 -8.48 -13.78 9.79
N GLU A 70 -7.69 -13.03 10.56
CA GLU A 70 -6.49 -13.53 11.27
C GLU A 70 -6.81 -14.78 12.10
N ALA A 71 -7.89 -14.75 12.87
CA ALA A 71 -8.31 -15.90 13.67
C ALA A 71 -8.68 -17.11 12.80
N CYS A 72 -9.34 -16.90 11.66
CA CYS A 72 -9.70 -17.98 10.75
C CYS A 72 -8.47 -18.68 10.16
N LEU A 73 -7.44 -17.90 9.81
CA LEU A 73 -6.19 -18.45 9.29
C LEU A 73 -5.43 -19.24 10.36
N ARG A 74 -5.39 -18.74 11.58
CA ARG A 74 -4.79 -19.42 12.73
C ARG A 74 -5.53 -20.71 13.08
N ASP A 75 -6.87 -20.68 13.11
CA ASP A 75 -7.68 -21.87 13.35
C ASP A 75 -7.44 -22.93 12.27
N ARG A 76 -7.35 -22.49 11.00
CA ARG A 76 -7.02 -23.37 9.86
C ARG A 76 -5.65 -24.02 10.01
N ILE A 77 -4.63 -23.28 10.42
CA ILE A 77 -3.30 -23.83 10.73
C ILE A 77 -3.41 -24.87 11.82
N GLY A 78 -4.13 -24.58 12.91
CA GLY A 78 -4.34 -25.51 14.01
C GLY A 78 -5.00 -26.83 13.57
N GLU A 79 -6.03 -26.75 12.72
CA GLU A 79 -6.69 -27.92 12.14
C GLU A 79 -5.73 -28.78 11.32
N LEU A 80 -4.92 -28.15 10.44
CA LEU A 80 -3.95 -28.85 9.61
C LEU A 80 -2.86 -29.52 10.45
N VAL A 81 -2.33 -28.81 11.47
CA VAL A 81 -1.35 -29.37 12.42
C VAL A 81 -1.92 -30.57 13.15
N ALA A 82 -3.16 -30.48 13.67
CA ALA A 82 -3.82 -31.58 14.35
C ALA A 82 -3.98 -32.82 13.45
N LYS A 83 -4.43 -32.62 12.20
CA LYS A 83 -4.57 -33.69 11.21
C LYS A 83 -3.24 -34.32 10.81
N LEU A 84 -2.17 -33.52 10.62
CA LEU A 84 -0.83 -34.01 10.31
C LEU A 84 -0.28 -34.85 11.46
N ASN A 85 -0.50 -34.46 12.70
CA ASN A 85 -0.07 -35.19 13.87
C ASN A 85 -0.86 -36.50 14.09
N ALA A 86 -2.15 -36.51 13.71
CA ALA A 86 -2.97 -37.72 13.80
C ALA A 86 -2.81 -38.66 12.59
N SER A 87 -2.14 -38.25 11.53
CA SER A 87 -1.96 -39.07 10.33
C SER A 87 -1.03 -40.25 10.56
N ASN A 88 -1.50 -41.43 10.21
CA ASN A 88 -0.71 -42.69 10.27
C ASN A 88 -0.12 -43.04 8.89
N GLY A 89 0.49 -42.07 8.23
CA GLY A 89 1.08 -42.23 6.90
C GLY A 89 0.10 -42.14 5.72
N ARG A 90 -1.19 -42.06 5.96
CA ARG A 90 -2.21 -41.75 4.93
C ARG A 90 -2.81 -40.39 5.17
N TRP A 91 -2.82 -39.54 4.13
CA TRP A 91 -3.41 -38.23 4.14
C TRP A 91 -4.69 -38.21 3.30
N THR A 92 -5.76 -37.71 3.88
CA THR A 92 -7.00 -37.43 3.16
C THR A 92 -6.98 -35.98 2.65
N ALA A 93 -7.33 -35.77 1.40
CA ALA A 93 -7.35 -34.46 0.77
C ALA A 93 -8.04 -33.39 1.64
N ASP A 94 -7.40 -32.25 1.82
CA ASP A 94 -7.90 -31.15 2.65
C ASP A 94 -7.66 -29.81 1.93
N ALA A 95 -8.32 -29.65 0.78
CA ALA A 95 -8.33 -28.41 0.02
C ALA A 95 -9.45 -27.49 0.51
N MET A 96 -9.14 -26.19 0.55
CA MET A 96 -10.18 -25.17 0.72
C MET A 96 -11.01 -25.03 -0.57
N PRO A 97 -12.30 -24.71 -0.47
CA PRO A 97 -13.10 -24.35 -1.64
C PRO A 97 -12.44 -23.21 -2.40
N SER A 98 -12.47 -23.24 -3.71
CA SER A 98 -12.01 -22.10 -4.52
C SER A 98 -13.11 -21.04 -4.58
N PRO A 99 -12.78 -19.74 -4.42
CA PRO A 99 -13.76 -18.69 -4.64
C PRO A 99 -14.35 -18.77 -6.06
N PRO A 100 -15.60 -18.35 -6.29
CA PRO A 100 -16.20 -18.32 -7.62
C PRO A 100 -15.31 -17.54 -8.61
N GLY A 101 -15.01 -18.14 -9.76
CA GLY A 101 -14.17 -17.53 -10.82
C GLY A 101 -12.66 -17.67 -10.62
N ALA A 102 -12.19 -18.28 -9.55
CA ALA A 102 -10.76 -18.52 -9.35
C ALA A 102 -10.32 -19.81 -10.05
N ASN A 103 -9.54 -19.68 -11.12
CA ASN A 103 -8.90 -20.81 -11.80
C ASN A 103 -7.51 -21.06 -11.21
N HIS A 104 -7.46 -21.78 -10.09
CA HIS A 104 -6.19 -22.24 -9.55
C HIS A 104 -5.88 -23.67 -10.05
N SER A 105 -4.70 -23.85 -10.64
CA SER A 105 -4.22 -25.18 -11.08
C SER A 105 -3.81 -26.06 -9.88
N MET A 106 -3.58 -25.46 -8.71
CA MET A 106 -3.17 -26.17 -7.50
C MET A 106 -4.18 -25.92 -6.38
N ALA A 107 -4.39 -26.95 -5.56
CA ALA A 107 -5.27 -26.85 -4.41
C ALA A 107 -4.73 -25.83 -3.39
N ARG A 108 -5.57 -24.93 -2.95
CA ARG A 108 -5.28 -24.03 -1.83
C ARG A 108 -5.61 -24.74 -0.53
N VAL A 109 -4.68 -24.74 0.41
CA VAL A 109 -4.82 -25.43 1.69
C VAL A 109 -4.94 -24.43 2.84
N TYR A 110 -4.18 -23.35 2.80
CA TYR A 110 -4.17 -22.28 3.78
C TYR A 110 -5.13 -21.15 3.41
N GLY A 111 -5.02 -20.65 2.19
CA GLY A 111 -6.01 -19.77 1.58
C GLY A 111 -5.97 -18.31 2.04
N ALA A 112 -4.82 -17.77 2.40
CA ALA A 112 -4.72 -16.33 2.66
C ALA A 112 -5.06 -15.51 1.41
N PRO A 113 -5.80 -14.36 1.53
CA PRO A 113 -6.07 -13.53 0.38
C PRO A 113 -4.80 -12.85 -0.12
N LEU A 114 -4.56 -12.92 -1.42
CA LEU A 114 -3.49 -12.18 -2.08
C LEU A 114 -4.02 -10.79 -2.46
N ARG A 115 -3.35 -9.75 -1.95
CA ARG A 115 -3.71 -8.35 -2.22
C ARG A 115 -2.53 -7.60 -2.83
N GLY A 116 -2.83 -6.59 -3.66
CA GLY A 116 -1.82 -5.70 -4.22
C GLY A 116 -1.50 -4.56 -3.26
N TRP A 117 -0.38 -4.63 -2.60
CA TRP A 117 0.12 -3.60 -1.69
C TRP A 117 0.96 -2.58 -2.47
N SER A 118 0.31 -1.58 -3.08
CA SER A 118 0.98 -0.56 -3.88
C SER A 118 1.55 0.57 -3.01
N THR A 119 2.68 1.14 -3.50
CA THR A 119 3.30 2.37 -2.98
C THR A 119 3.53 3.39 -4.11
N ASP A 120 2.81 3.27 -5.22
CA ASP A 120 3.09 3.97 -6.47
C ASP A 120 2.93 5.48 -6.34
N SER A 121 1.90 5.95 -5.62
CA SER A 121 1.69 7.40 -5.39
C SER A 121 2.80 8.01 -4.53
N TRP A 122 3.27 7.28 -3.51
CA TRP A 122 4.40 7.69 -2.68
C TRP A 122 5.71 7.72 -3.47
N ASP A 123 5.98 6.71 -4.28
CA ASP A 123 7.18 6.65 -5.11
C ASP A 123 7.16 7.74 -6.19
N THR A 124 6.00 8.04 -6.76
CA THR A 124 5.79 9.18 -7.67
C THR A 124 6.04 10.51 -6.95
N ALA A 125 5.49 10.71 -5.76
CA ALA A 125 5.70 11.94 -4.98
C ALA A 125 7.18 12.17 -4.64
N LYS A 126 7.92 11.10 -4.31
CA LYS A 126 9.38 11.17 -4.10
C LYS A 126 10.13 11.55 -5.38
N SER A 127 9.81 10.90 -6.49
CA SER A 127 10.54 11.09 -7.75
C SER A 127 10.28 12.45 -8.40
N THR A 128 9.13 13.06 -8.16
CA THR A 128 8.76 14.39 -8.69
C THR A 128 9.22 15.55 -7.81
N GLY A 129 9.78 15.29 -6.63
CA GLY A 129 10.21 16.33 -5.68
C GLY A 129 9.07 17.08 -4.98
N VAL A 130 7.84 16.59 -5.12
CA VAL A 130 6.65 17.22 -4.52
C VAL A 130 6.73 17.24 -3.00
N LEU A 131 7.41 16.25 -2.40
CA LEU A 131 7.57 16.14 -0.94
C LEU A 131 8.36 17.32 -0.34
N ASP A 132 9.27 17.95 -1.10
CA ASP A 132 10.06 19.11 -0.65
C ASP A 132 9.17 20.35 -0.44
N HIS A 133 7.97 20.36 -1.00
CA HIS A 133 6.97 21.41 -0.85
C HIS A 133 5.86 21.09 0.17
N MET A 134 5.97 19.97 0.89
CA MET A 134 5.06 19.56 1.94
C MET A 134 5.65 19.85 3.33
N GLN A 135 4.81 19.86 4.36
CA GLN A 135 5.30 20.01 5.74
C GLN A 135 6.06 18.76 6.17
N HIS A 136 7.21 18.92 6.80
CA HIS A 136 8.06 17.81 7.23
C HIS A 136 7.33 16.76 8.10
N GLN A 137 6.48 17.21 9.01
CA GLN A 137 5.68 16.32 9.86
C GLN A 137 4.68 15.48 9.04
N GLU A 138 4.09 16.07 8.01
CA GLU A 138 3.18 15.39 7.10
C GLU A 138 3.93 14.34 6.27
N VAL A 139 5.08 14.70 5.71
CA VAL A 139 5.95 13.77 4.96
C VAL A 139 6.36 12.59 5.84
N ALA A 140 6.73 12.84 7.10
CA ALA A 140 7.09 11.77 8.03
C ALA A 140 5.92 10.81 8.30
N ALA A 141 4.69 11.34 8.44
CA ALA A 141 3.51 10.52 8.67
C ALA A 141 3.15 9.66 7.44
N TYR A 142 3.21 10.21 6.22
CA TYR A 142 3.05 9.43 4.98
C TYR A 142 4.15 8.37 4.85
N SER A 143 5.41 8.75 5.09
CA SER A 143 6.54 7.82 5.03
C SER A 143 6.36 6.61 5.96
N ALA A 144 5.87 6.83 7.18
CA ALA A 144 5.57 5.75 8.11
C ALA A 144 4.48 4.82 7.57
N ALA A 145 3.34 5.36 7.11
CA ALA A 145 2.23 4.56 6.60
C ALA A 145 2.60 3.77 5.35
N PHE A 146 3.32 4.38 4.39
CA PHE A 146 3.80 3.66 3.19
C PHE A 146 4.91 2.65 3.52
N GLY A 147 5.68 2.88 4.58
CA GLY A 147 6.63 1.91 5.12
C GLY A 147 5.94 0.64 5.60
N GLU A 148 4.81 0.76 6.29
CA GLU A 148 4.01 -0.40 6.71
C GLU A 148 3.45 -1.18 5.51
N ILE A 149 2.96 -0.48 4.46
CA ILE A 149 2.48 -1.14 3.24
C ILE A 149 3.60 -1.97 2.60
N ALA A 150 4.81 -1.41 2.50
CA ALA A 150 5.96 -2.12 1.96
C ALA A 150 6.32 -3.35 2.79
N ALA A 151 6.33 -3.24 4.12
CA ALA A 151 6.59 -4.35 5.02
C ALA A 151 5.53 -5.47 4.89
N ILE A 152 4.24 -5.10 4.86
CA ILE A 152 3.15 -6.08 4.66
C ILE A 152 3.32 -6.82 3.32
N ARG A 153 3.64 -6.10 2.25
CA ARG A 153 3.90 -6.70 0.93
C ARG A 153 5.03 -7.70 0.98
N ASP A 154 6.12 -7.36 1.65
CA ASP A 154 7.29 -8.22 1.74
C ASP A 154 6.97 -9.50 2.52
N PHE A 155 6.27 -9.43 3.65
CA PHE A 155 5.80 -10.60 4.40
C PHE A 155 4.77 -11.43 3.61
N GLN A 156 3.87 -10.81 2.85
CA GLN A 156 2.97 -11.54 1.95
C GLN A 156 3.74 -12.31 0.87
N ASN A 157 4.81 -11.74 0.34
CA ASN A 157 5.68 -12.42 -0.62
C ASN A 157 6.40 -13.63 0.00
N GLU A 158 6.70 -13.62 1.30
CA GLU A 158 7.21 -14.78 2.03
C GLU A 158 6.12 -15.84 2.30
N GLU A 159 4.86 -15.42 2.48
CA GLU A 159 3.71 -16.30 2.71
C GLU A 159 3.40 -17.20 1.49
N LEU A 160 3.51 -16.66 0.27
CA LEU A 160 3.17 -17.34 -0.98
C LEU A 160 3.92 -18.66 -1.23
N PRO A 161 5.26 -18.74 -1.12
CA PRO A 161 5.98 -19.97 -1.32
C PRO A 161 5.68 -21.02 -0.25
N LEU A 162 5.33 -20.59 0.97
CA LEU A 162 4.93 -21.52 2.04
C LEU A 162 3.55 -22.13 1.76
N GLU A 163 2.58 -21.33 1.28
CA GLU A 163 1.28 -21.86 0.84
C GLU A 163 1.47 -22.84 -0.31
N SER A 164 2.34 -22.54 -1.27
CA SER A 164 2.67 -23.44 -2.39
C SER A 164 3.25 -24.77 -1.91
N LYS A 165 4.10 -24.78 -0.89
CA LYS A 165 4.65 -26.00 -0.28
C LYS A 165 3.57 -26.90 0.33
N LEU A 166 2.45 -26.34 0.75
CA LEU A 166 1.34 -27.09 1.33
C LEU A 166 0.34 -27.62 0.29
N SER A 167 0.47 -27.24 -0.98
CA SER A 167 -0.51 -27.59 -2.02
C SER A 167 -0.73 -29.09 -2.19
N PHE A 168 0.30 -29.93 -1.90
CA PHE A 168 0.20 -31.37 -1.95
C PHE A 168 -0.81 -31.95 -0.92
N LEU A 169 -1.09 -31.23 0.18
CA LEU A 169 -2.10 -31.63 1.16
C LEU A 169 -3.54 -31.49 0.61
N GLY A 170 -3.71 -30.84 -0.52
CA GLY A 170 -4.98 -30.76 -1.21
C GLY A 170 -5.40 -32.04 -1.94
N ALA A 171 -4.55 -33.05 -2.00
CA ALA A 171 -4.83 -34.34 -2.63
C ALA A 171 -4.66 -35.50 -1.65
N GLU A 172 -5.37 -36.60 -1.90
CA GLU A 172 -5.20 -37.85 -1.15
C GLU A 172 -3.85 -38.50 -1.52
N GLN A 173 -3.04 -38.89 -0.50
CA GLN A 173 -1.72 -39.46 -0.73
C GLN A 173 -1.16 -40.20 0.46
N GLN A 174 -0.07 -40.94 0.23
CA GLN A 174 0.79 -41.45 1.29
C GLN A 174 1.70 -40.31 1.78
N LEU A 175 1.70 -40.08 3.09
CA LEU A 175 2.48 -39.03 3.73
C LEU A 175 3.68 -39.65 4.46
N ASP A 176 4.86 -39.49 3.93
CA ASP A 176 6.09 -39.86 4.60
C ASP A 176 6.45 -38.88 5.73
N ASN A 177 7.39 -39.28 6.59
CA ASN A 177 7.78 -38.46 7.74
C ASN A 177 8.46 -37.16 7.33
N SER A 178 9.19 -37.12 6.22
CA SER A 178 9.87 -35.92 5.71
C SER A 178 8.86 -34.88 5.23
N SER A 179 7.90 -35.33 4.42
CA SER A 179 6.80 -34.45 3.93
C SER A 179 5.95 -33.91 5.08
N ARG A 180 5.69 -34.77 6.11
CA ARG A 180 4.94 -34.31 7.29
C ARG A 180 5.73 -33.28 8.09
N ILE A 181 7.01 -33.42 8.32
CA ILE A 181 7.85 -32.44 9.01
C ILE A 181 7.91 -31.15 8.22
N GLY A 182 8.16 -31.22 6.91
CA GLY A 182 8.19 -30.03 6.06
C GLY A 182 6.87 -29.26 6.02
N ALA A 183 5.72 -29.97 6.08
CA ALA A 183 4.41 -29.31 6.19
C ALA A 183 4.23 -28.63 7.56
N LEU A 184 4.63 -29.27 8.66
CA LEU A 184 4.57 -28.66 9.99
C LEU A 184 5.47 -27.43 10.13
N GLU A 185 6.66 -27.47 9.55
CA GLU A 185 7.56 -26.31 9.50
C GLU A 185 6.94 -25.14 8.70
N ALA A 186 6.36 -25.41 7.53
CA ALA A 186 5.69 -24.41 6.71
C ALA A 186 4.49 -23.80 7.45
N LEU A 187 3.68 -24.62 8.13
CA LEU A 187 2.56 -24.15 8.94
C LEU A 187 3.00 -23.27 10.12
N GLY A 188 4.10 -23.61 10.80
CA GLY A 188 4.67 -22.78 11.87
C GLY A 188 5.15 -21.41 11.38
N GLN A 189 5.76 -21.37 10.19
CA GLN A 189 6.16 -20.12 9.55
C GLN A 189 4.93 -19.29 9.13
N LEU A 190 3.91 -19.92 8.56
CA LEU A 190 2.66 -19.26 8.18
C LEU A 190 1.92 -18.68 9.39
N ASP A 191 1.94 -19.35 10.55
CA ASP A 191 1.34 -18.83 11.78
C ASP A 191 2.02 -17.51 12.23
N THR A 192 3.35 -17.51 12.19
CA THR A 192 4.15 -16.31 12.50
C THR A 192 3.87 -15.18 11.51
N LEU A 193 3.85 -15.49 10.20
CA LEU A 193 3.56 -14.49 9.16
C LEU A 193 2.14 -13.94 9.27
N ASN A 194 1.14 -14.80 9.54
CA ASN A 194 -0.24 -14.38 9.74
C ASN A 194 -0.36 -13.37 10.89
N ALA A 195 0.24 -13.65 12.03
CA ALA A 195 0.24 -12.74 13.18
C ALA A 195 0.96 -11.41 12.85
N THR A 196 2.11 -11.50 12.16
CA THR A 196 2.90 -10.32 11.77
C THR A 196 2.15 -9.42 10.80
N ILE A 197 1.60 -9.98 9.71
CA ILE A 197 0.84 -9.24 8.71
C ILE A 197 -0.40 -8.60 9.35
N SER A 198 -1.10 -9.30 10.23
CA SER A 198 -2.25 -8.75 10.94
C SER A 198 -1.85 -7.60 11.86
N GLY A 199 -0.77 -7.73 12.61
CA GLY A 199 -0.25 -6.67 13.48
C GLY A 199 0.18 -5.42 12.71
N LEU A 200 0.91 -5.57 11.59
CA LEU A 200 1.28 -4.46 10.72
C LEU A 200 0.05 -3.82 10.06
N SER A 201 -0.96 -4.61 9.71
CA SER A 201 -2.23 -4.12 9.19
C SER A 201 -2.98 -3.27 10.20
N ASP A 202 -3.03 -3.67 11.47
CA ASP A 202 -3.58 -2.86 12.56
C ASP A 202 -2.80 -1.55 12.74
N LEU A 203 -1.48 -1.60 12.68
CA LEU A 203 -0.63 -0.41 12.77
C LEU A 203 -0.88 0.54 11.61
N LEU A 204 -0.96 0.03 10.38
CA LEU A 204 -1.29 0.81 9.18
C LEU A 204 -2.66 1.50 9.34
N ILE A 205 -3.69 0.78 9.76
CA ILE A 205 -5.04 1.34 9.99
C ILE A 205 -4.96 2.51 10.97
N ASN A 206 -4.27 2.33 12.11
CA ASN A 206 -4.12 3.37 13.11
C ASN A 206 -3.35 4.60 12.58
N GLN A 207 -2.30 4.40 11.80
CA GLN A 207 -1.54 5.49 11.19
C GLN A 207 -2.40 6.27 10.19
N VAL A 208 -3.15 5.57 9.34
CA VAL A 208 -4.05 6.17 8.34
C VAL A 208 -5.18 6.96 9.00
N GLN A 209 -5.75 6.48 10.11
CA GLN A 209 -6.74 7.21 10.91
C GLN A 209 -6.16 8.52 11.47
N ASN A 210 -4.92 8.50 11.96
CA ASN A 210 -4.26 9.68 12.50
C ASN A 210 -3.90 10.74 11.42
N LEU A 211 -3.85 10.35 10.16
CA LEU A 211 -3.63 11.27 9.02
C LEU A 211 -4.87 12.11 8.69
N HIS A 212 -6.05 11.77 9.22
CA HIS A 212 -7.32 12.47 8.95
C HIS A 212 -7.54 12.71 7.45
N LEU A 213 -7.39 11.65 6.64
CA LEU A 213 -7.45 11.73 5.19
C LEU A 213 -8.81 12.22 4.70
N ARG A 214 -8.81 13.09 3.69
CA ARG A 214 -10.01 13.52 2.98
C ARG A 214 -10.25 12.62 1.77
N VAL A 215 -10.94 11.51 1.97
CA VAL A 215 -11.25 10.52 0.93
C VAL A 215 -12.75 10.34 0.83
N ASP A 216 -13.28 10.27 -0.39
CA ASP A 216 -14.66 9.82 -0.59
C ASP A 216 -14.76 8.32 -0.35
N ARG A 217 -15.25 7.95 0.82
CA ARG A 217 -15.41 6.57 1.26
C ARG A 217 -16.68 5.88 0.81
N SER A 218 -17.54 6.55 0.07
CA SER A 218 -18.84 5.99 -0.32
C SER A 218 -18.70 4.70 -1.14
N SER A 219 -17.64 4.59 -1.95
CA SER A 219 -17.29 3.38 -2.72
C SER A 219 -16.36 2.45 -1.94
N SER A 220 -15.36 2.97 -1.23
CA SER A 220 -14.37 2.20 -0.47
C SER A 220 -15.01 1.45 0.72
N ALA A 221 -15.86 2.11 1.52
CA ALA A 221 -16.57 1.45 2.61
C ALA A 221 -17.48 0.30 2.14
N LYS A 222 -18.13 0.46 0.99
CA LYS A 222 -18.89 -0.65 0.36
C LYS A 222 -17.98 -1.77 -0.11
N GLY A 223 -16.80 -1.41 -0.63
CA GLY A 223 -15.77 -2.37 -1.05
C GLY A 223 -15.26 -3.19 0.12
N LEU A 224 -14.90 -2.56 1.24
CA LEU A 224 -14.49 -3.24 2.47
C LEU A 224 -15.60 -4.17 2.98
N GLN A 225 -16.85 -3.68 3.09
CA GLN A 225 -17.96 -4.50 3.54
C GLN A 225 -18.16 -5.72 2.64
N ALA A 226 -18.09 -5.55 1.31
CA ALA A 226 -18.18 -6.65 0.37
C ALA A 226 -17.05 -7.67 0.53
N MET A 227 -15.80 -7.22 0.77
CA MET A 227 -14.67 -8.11 1.07
C MET A 227 -14.90 -8.91 2.36
N ILE A 228 -15.33 -8.25 3.44
CA ILE A 228 -15.62 -8.90 4.72
C ILE A 228 -16.79 -9.91 4.57
N ASP A 229 -17.85 -9.55 3.87
CA ASP A 229 -18.99 -10.44 3.64
C ASP A 229 -18.59 -11.66 2.79
N GLN A 230 -17.76 -11.48 1.76
CA GLN A 230 -17.20 -12.58 0.99
C GLN A 230 -16.34 -13.50 1.87
N GLN A 231 -15.50 -12.95 2.73
CA GLN A 231 -14.70 -13.75 3.66
C GLN A 231 -15.59 -14.50 4.67
N ARG A 232 -16.67 -13.88 5.12
CA ARG A 232 -17.65 -14.50 6.05
C ARG A 232 -18.44 -15.64 5.39
N GLU A 233 -18.84 -15.46 4.14
CA GLU A 233 -19.46 -16.54 3.35
C GLU A 233 -18.51 -17.74 3.20
N PHE A 234 -17.23 -17.45 2.96
CA PHE A 234 -16.21 -18.47 2.70
C PHE A 234 -15.69 -19.17 3.98
N ARG A 235 -15.52 -18.41 5.09
CA ARG A 235 -14.87 -18.88 6.34
C ARG A 235 -15.81 -19.03 7.53
N GLY A 236 -17.01 -18.47 7.44
CA GLY A 236 -18.01 -18.55 8.50
C GLY A 236 -17.77 -17.59 9.67
N ARG A 237 -18.00 -18.08 10.89
CA ARG A 237 -18.08 -17.25 12.11
C ARG A 237 -16.74 -16.74 12.66
N CYS A 238 -15.62 -17.25 12.19
CA CYS A 238 -14.31 -16.81 12.66
C CYS A 238 -13.92 -15.41 12.13
N VAL A 239 -14.63 -14.90 11.10
CA VAL A 239 -14.39 -13.56 10.54
C VAL A 239 -14.93 -12.49 11.48
N LYS A 240 -14.03 -11.63 12.00
CA LYS A 240 -14.38 -10.55 12.90
C LYS A 240 -14.93 -9.34 12.14
N ASP A 241 -15.76 -8.53 12.81
CA ASP A 241 -16.13 -7.22 12.30
C ASP A 241 -14.97 -6.25 12.53
N VAL A 242 -14.55 -5.58 11.48
CA VAL A 242 -13.53 -4.52 11.53
C VAL A 242 -14.10 -3.28 10.88
N GLN A 243 -13.98 -2.15 11.57
CA GLN A 243 -14.38 -0.84 11.05
C GLN A 243 -13.15 0.02 10.86
N VAL A 244 -13.04 0.63 9.70
CA VAL A 244 -12.01 1.62 9.38
C VAL A 244 -12.69 2.99 9.32
N GLN A 245 -12.28 3.89 10.22
CA GLN A 245 -12.76 5.26 10.28
C GLN A 245 -11.60 6.19 9.91
N PHE A 246 -11.86 7.20 9.08
CA PHE A 246 -10.88 8.24 8.73
C PHE A 246 -11.44 9.61 9.03
#